data_690adc343acb5230f192d1628ad8df7d
#
_entry.id   690adc343acb5230f192d1628ad8df7d
#
_cell.length_a   1.000
_cell.length_b   1.000
_cell.length_c   1.000
_cell.angle_alpha   90.00
_cell.angle_beta   90.00
_cell.angle_gamma   90.00
#
_symmetry.space_group_name_H-M   'P 1'
#
loop_
_entity.id
_entity.type
_entity.pdbx_description
1 polymer ?
#
loop_
_entity_poly.entity_id
_entity_poly.type
_entity_poly.pdbx_seq_one_letter_code
_entity_poly.pdbx_strand_id
1 'polypeptide(L)'
;DISLSVEKGEVVAIIGPSGSGKSTLLRCAALLTDMDDGELFYGDIQAARSENGRAIYAGKETLKRVREKFGLVFQSFNLFPHYSVLKNLTDPQIRVLGRDKETAQQRARQLLEKMGLSDKEGAYPCELSGGQQQRVAIARALAMDPEILFFDEPTSALDPELTGEILKVIRDLAEEHMTMVIVTHEMSFAKDVADR
;
A
#
# COMPACT_ATOMS: atom_id res chain seq x y z
N ASP A 1 -17.85 -2.82 16.67
CA ASP A 1 -17.00 -1.64 16.87
C ASP A 1 -15.54 -2.07 16.82
N ILE A 2 -14.71 -1.35 16.05
CA ILE A 2 -13.29 -1.59 15.91
C ILE A 2 -12.58 -0.26 16.17
N SER A 3 -11.59 -0.27 17.06
CA SER A 3 -10.68 0.85 17.27
C SER A 3 -9.25 0.37 17.04
N LEU A 4 -8.52 1.06 16.19
CA LEU A 4 -7.15 0.73 15.82
C LEU A 4 -6.33 2.02 15.74
N SER A 5 -5.18 2.03 16.38
CA SER A 5 -4.14 3.05 16.18
C SER A 5 -2.89 2.40 15.66
N VAL A 6 -2.12 3.13 14.87
CA VAL A 6 -0.84 2.68 14.32
C VAL A 6 0.16 3.80 14.53
N GLU A 7 1.22 3.49 15.25
CA GLU A 7 2.29 4.44 15.52
C GLU A 7 3.30 4.51 14.38
N LYS A 8 4.04 5.60 14.30
CA LYS A 8 5.06 5.76 13.26
C LYS A 8 6.16 4.69 13.41
N GLY A 9 6.42 3.95 12.33
CA GLY A 9 7.38 2.85 12.30
C GLY A 9 6.80 1.54 12.81
N GLU A 10 5.53 1.51 13.26
CA GLU A 10 4.87 0.29 13.73
C GLU A 10 4.36 -0.55 12.55
N VAL A 11 4.49 -1.85 12.66
CA VAL A 11 3.90 -2.83 11.74
C VAL A 11 2.76 -3.55 12.43
N VAL A 12 1.53 -3.33 11.94
CA VAL A 12 0.32 -3.97 12.47
C VAL A 12 -0.18 -5.04 11.51
N ALA A 13 -0.32 -6.28 11.96
CA ALA A 13 -0.90 -7.36 11.19
C ALA A 13 -2.36 -7.60 11.57
N ILE A 14 -3.26 -7.56 10.59
CA ILE A 14 -4.68 -7.89 10.75
C ILE A 14 -4.89 -9.29 10.22
N ILE A 15 -5.19 -10.21 11.13
CA ILE A 15 -5.42 -11.63 10.84
C ILE A 15 -6.83 -12.05 11.25
N GLY A 16 -7.33 -13.10 10.62
CA GLY A 16 -8.66 -13.65 10.95
C GLY A 16 -9.26 -14.42 9.78
N PRO A 17 -10.41 -15.07 9.97
CA PRO A 17 -11.06 -15.87 8.94
C PRO A 17 -11.49 -15.02 7.74
N SER A 18 -11.67 -15.67 6.58
CA SER A 18 -12.23 -15.01 5.40
C SER A 18 -13.63 -14.47 5.70
N GLY A 19 -13.95 -13.29 5.18
CA GLY A 19 -15.23 -12.63 5.41
C GLY A 19 -15.38 -11.90 6.75
N SER A 20 -14.35 -11.86 7.61
CA SER A 20 -14.41 -11.14 8.91
C SER A 20 -14.30 -9.62 8.81
N GLY A 21 -14.21 -9.05 7.61
CA GLY A 21 -14.18 -7.60 7.40
C GLY A 21 -12.79 -6.96 7.37
N LYS A 22 -11.70 -7.72 7.41
CA LYS A 22 -10.31 -7.19 7.39
C LYS A 22 -10.03 -6.25 6.22
N SER A 23 -10.30 -6.72 5.00
CA SER A 23 -10.13 -5.91 3.78
C SER A 23 -11.09 -4.71 3.74
N THR A 24 -12.29 -4.86 4.31
CA THR A 24 -13.25 -3.73 4.43
C THR A 24 -12.68 -2.65 5.35
N LEU A 25 -12.16 -3.03 6.53
CA LEU A 25 -11.51 -2.10 7.45
C LEU A 25 -10.37 -1.34 6.77
N LEU A 26 -9.48 -2.09 6.09
CA LEU A 26 -8.35 -1.50 5.37
C LEU A 26 -8.80 -0.58 4.24
N ARG A 27 -9.86 -0.94 3.48
CA ARG A 27 -10.43 -0.09 2.42
C ARG A 27 -11.11 1.16 2.98
N CYS A 28 -11.73 1.10 4.15
CA CYS A 28 -12.25 2.27 4.84
C CYS A 28 -11.10 3.21 5.25
N ALA A 29 -10.04 2.66 5.84
CA ALA A 29 -8.84 3.45 6.17
C ALA A 29 -8.24 4.08 4.89
N ALA A 30 -8.14 3.36 3.79
CA ALA A 30 -7.63 3.86 2.51
C ALA A 30 -8.62 4.75 1.72
N LEU A 31 -9.75 5.16 2.31
CA LEU A 31 -10.76 6.02 1.67
C LEU A 31 -11.28 5.47 0.33
N LEU A 32 -11.35 4.14 0.19
CA LEU A 32 -11.93 3.43 -0.96
C LEU A 32 -13.38 3.00 -0.72
N THR A 33 -13.78 2.91 0.54
CA THR A 33 -15.13 2.57 0.98
C THR A 33 -15.48 3.47 2.14
N ASP A 34 -16.68 4.02 2.15
CA ASP A 34 -17.13 4.85 3.25
C ASP A 34 -17.49 3.97 4.47
N MET A 35 -17.14 4.46 5.65
CA MET A 35 -17.62 3.89 6.92
C MET A 35 -19.07 4.30 7.15
N ASP A 36 -19.85 3.42 7.79
CA ASP A 36 -21.20 3.78 8.23
C ASP A 36 -21.13 4.84 9.33
N ASP A 37 -20.27 4.62 10.31
CA ASP A 37 -20.03 5.52 11.45
C ASP A 37 -18.58 5.35 11.95
N GLY A 38 -18.06 6.36 12.66
CA GLY A 38 -16.74 6.35 13.26
C GLY A 38 -15.89 7.56 12.93
N GLU A 39 -14.66 7.52 13.40
CA GLU A 39 -13.67 8.57 13.18
C GLU A 39 -12.43 8.01 12.52
N LEU A 40 -11.82 8.81 11.65
CA LEU A 40 -10.59 8.45 10.95
C LEU A 40 -9.60 9.62 10.98
N PHE A 41 -8.40 9.35 11.46
CA PHE A 41 -7.33 10.33 11.57
C PHE A 41 -6.06 9.85 10.86
N TYR A 42 -5.32 10.79 10.27
CA TYR A 42 -3.98 10.62 9.75
C TYR A 42 -3.07 11.69 10.37
N GLY A 43 -2.40 11.34 11.47
CA GLY A 43 -1.74 12.32 12.34
C GLY A 43 -2.77 13.33 12.83
N ASP A 44 -2.52 14.61 12.61
CA ASP A 44 -3.41 15.70 13.03
C ASP A 44 -4.58 15.97 12.07
N ILE A 45 -4.69 15.20 10.97
CA ILE A 45 -5.72 15.41 9.94
C ILE A 45 -6.90 14.47 10.20
N GLN A 46 -8.04 15.02 10.57
CA GLN A 46 -9.29 14.28 10.67
C GLN A 46 -9.92 14.11 9.30
N ALA A 47 -9.92 12.87 8.79
CA ALA A 47 -10.52 12.49 7.52
C ALA A 47 -12.02 12.24 7.61
N ALA A 48 -12.49 11.71 8.75
CA ALA A 48 -13.90 11.51 9.04
C ALA A 48 -14.19 11.69 10.54
N ARG A 49 -15.38 12.18 10.87
CA ARG A 49 -15.91 12.29 12.24
C ARG A 49 -17.26 11.61 12.35
N SER A 50 -17.57 11.10 13.53
CA SER A 50 -18.92 10.60 13.84
C SER A 50 -19.87 11.77 14.13
N GLU A 51 -21.02 11.78 13.49
CA GLU A 51 -22.06 12.76 13.75
C GLU A 51 -23.45 12.11 13.61
N ASN A 52 -24.20 12.04 14.69
CA ASN A 52 -25.52 11.39 14.75
C ASN A 52 -25.53 9.93 14.24
N GLY A 53 -24.48 9.15 14.57
CA GLY A 53 -24.36 7.76 14.16
C GLY A 53 -24.05 7.56 12.69
N ARG A 54 -23.36 8.54 12.08
CA ARG A 54 -22.90 8.48 10.69
C ARG A 54 -21.50 9.08 10.56
N ALA A 55 -20.68 8.49 9.71
CA ALA A 55 -19.39 9.07 9.37
C ALA A 55 -19.57 10.25 8.41
N ILE A 56 -19.08 11.41 8.82
CA ILE A 56 -19.05 12.63 8.00
C ILE A 56 -17.61 12.88 7.58
N TYR A 57 -17.35 12.75 6.29
CA TYR A 57 -16.03 12.93 5.71
C TYR A 57 -15.67 14.40 5.52
N ALA A 58 -14.40 14.70 5.66
CA ALA A 58 -13.84 16.02 5.42
C ALA A 58 -13.97 16.45 3.95
N GLY A 59 -13.77 17.75 3.68
CA GLY A 59 -13.83 18.29 2.32
C GLY A 59 -12.74 17.71 1.40
N LYS A 60 -12.95 17.84 0.08
CA LYS A 60 -12.11 17.24 -0.98
C LYS A 60 -10.61 17.53 -0.82
N GLU A 61 -10.26 18.77 -0.46
CA GLU A 61 -8.85 19.17 -0.28
C GLU A 61 -8.19 18.46 0.90
N THR A 62 -8.92 18.30 2.03
CA THR A 62 -8.44 17.55 3.19
C THR A 62 -8.26 16.07 2.83
N LEU A 63 -9.25 15.46 2.17
CA LEU A 63 -9.14 14.06 1.74
C LEU A 63 -8.04 13.84 0.71
N LYS A 64 -7.75 14.83 -0.15
CA LYS A 64 -6.59 14.77 -1.05
C LYS A 64 -5.29 14.70 -0.26
N ARG A 65 -5.09 15.57 0.73
CA ARG A 65 -3.92 15.54 1.63
C ARG A 65 -3.79 14.23 2.39
N VAL A 66 -4.90 13.64 2.81
CA VAL A 66 -4.90 12.31 3.46
C VAL A 66 -4.45 11.23 2.48
N ARG A 67 -4.92 11.24 1.23
CA ARG A 67 -4.51 10.26 0.21
C ARG A 67 -3.02 10.32 -0.14
N GLU A 68 -2.38 11.46 0.07
CA GLU A 68 -0.93 11.61 -0.12
C GLU A 68 -0.12 10.96 1.03
N LYS A 69 -0.75 10.67 2.19
CA LYS A 69 -0.12 10.08 3.36
C LYS A 69 0.07 8.57 3.26
N PHE A 70 -0.69 7.88 2.44
CA PHE A 70 -0.64 6.43 2.39
C PHE A 70 -0.44 5.88 0.99
N GLY A 71 0.19 4.71 0.94
CA GLY A 71 0.21 3.85 -0.24
C GLY A 71 -0.63 2.60 0.01
N LEU A 72 -1.23 2.05 -1.04
CA LEU A 72 -2.02 0.81 -0.96
C LEU A 72 -1.52 -0.19 -1.99
N VAL A 73 -1.22 -1.40 -1.51
CA VAL A 73 -0.84 -2.56 -2.30
C VAL A 73 -1.99 -3.56 -2.24
N PHE A 74 -2.58 -3.83 -3.39
CA PHE A 74 -3.73 -4.71 -3.53
C PHE A 74 -3.31 -6.17 -3.70
N GLN A 75 -4.23 -7.07 -3.43
CA GLN A 75 -4.13 -8.49 -3.73
C GLN A 75 -3.85 -8.77 -5.22
N SER A 76 -4.51 -8.05 -6.13
CA SER A 76 -4.44 -8.24 -7.58
C SER A 76 -3.54 -7.19 -8.25
N PHE A 77 -2.34 -6.97 -7.81
CA PHE A 77 -1.30 -6.07 -8.36
C PHE A 77 -1.81 -4.70 -8.87
N ASN A 78 -2.91 -4.65 -9.62
CA ASN A 78 -3.59 -3.47 -10.18
C ASN A 78 -2.64 -2.54 -10.97
N LEU A 79 -1.70 -3.12 -11.71
CA LEU A 79 -0.84 -2.36 -12.61
C LEU A 79 -1.63 -1.87 -13.83
N PHE A 80 -1.26 -0.71 -14.34
CA PHE A 80 -1.80 -0.22 -15.60
C PHE A 80 -1.24 -1.06 -16.75
N PRO A 81 -2.06 -1.90 -17.41
CA PRO A 81 -1.55 -2.89 -18.38
C PRO A 81 -0.95 -2.26 -19.63
N HIS A 82 -1.35 -1.02 -19.96
CA HIS A 82 -0.85 -0.29 -21.13
C HIS A 82 0.38 0.59 -20.82
N TYR A 83 0.87 0.57 -19.58
CA TYR A 83 2.05 1.29 -19.16
C TYR A 83 3.21 0.33 -18.96
N SER A 84 4.40 0.75 -19.39
CA SER A 84 5.61 0.05 -18.98
C SER A 84 5.78 0.08 -17.45
N VAL A 85 6.65 -0.74 -16.92
CA VAL A 85 7.02 -0.73 -15.50
C VAL A 85 7.44 0.67 -15.05
N LEU A 86 8.37 1.29 -15.77
CA LEU A 86 8.83 2.65 -15.45
C LEU A 86 7.66 3.65 -15.44
N LYS A 87 6.75 3.56 -16.41
CA LYS A 87 5.60 4.46 -16.47
C LYS A 87 4.57 4.19 -15.37
N ASN A 88 4.40 2.95 -14.93
CA ASN A 88 3.57 2.63 -13.76
C ASN A 88 4.04 3.34 -12.49
N LEU A 89 5.36 3.53 -12.34
CA LEU A 89 5.94 4.21 -11.17
C LEU A 89 5.98 5.74 -11.35
N THR A 90 6.23 6.24 -12.56
CA THR A 90 6.45 7.68 -12.79
C THR A 90 5.16 8.47 -12.97
N ASP A 91 4.15 7.91 -13.62
CA ASP A 91 2.91 8.62 -13.94
C ASP A 91 2.17 9.15 -12.69
N PRO A 92 2.00 8.37 -11.60
CA PRO A 92 1.42 8.89 -10.36
C PRO A 92 2.22 10.03 -9.73
N GLN A 93 3.54 9.94 -9.71
CA GLN A 93 4.42 10.99 -9.17
C GLN A 93 4.26 12.32 -9.93
N ILE A 94 4.18 12.24 -11.27
CA ILE A 94 4.05 13.43 -12.12
C ILE A 94 2.65 14.04 -11.99
N ARG A 95 1.60 13.20 -12.07
CA ARG A 95 0.21 13.69 -12.13
C ARG A 95 -0.36 14.10 -10.79
N VAL A 96 0.01 13.39 -9.71
CA VAL A 96 -0.55 13.61 -8.37
C VAL A 96 0.34 14.52 -7.54
N LEU A 97 1.67 14.26 -7.51
CA LEU A 97 2.63 15.03 -6.71
C LEU A 97 3.22 16.23 -7.49
N GLY A 98 2.97 16.33 -8.79
CA GLY A 98 3.51 17.41 -9.62
C GLY A 98 5.03 17.34 -9.80
N ARG A 99 5.66 16.19 -9.56
CA ARG A 99 7.12 16.03 -9.75
C ARG A 99 7.48 16.19 -11.21
N ASP A 100 8.64 16.79 -11.47
CA ASP A 100 9.20 16.79 -12.81
C ASP A 100 9.57 15.36 -13.25
N LYS A 101 9.67 15.19 -14.58
CA LYS A 101 9.87 13.87 -15.18
C LYS A 101 11.20 13.23 -14.79
N GLU A 102 12.25 14.03 -14.65
CA GLU A 102 13.61 13.54 -14.34
C GLU A 102 13.67 13.01 -12.91
N THR A 103 13.19 13.79 -11.95
CA THR A 103 13.08 13.39 -10.54
C THR A 103 12.20 12.12 -10.38
N ALA A 104 11.06 12.07 -11.07
CA ALA A 104 10.18 10.91 -11.03
C ALA A 104 10.86 9.65 -11.60
N GLN A 105 11.61 9.77 -12.70
CA GLN A 105 12.33 8.64 -13.28
C GLN A 105 13.48 8.18 -12.40
N GLN A 106 14.24 9.11 -11.82
CA GLN A 106 15.32 8.78 -10.90
C GLN A 106 14.79 7.99 -9.69
N ARG A 107 13.71 8.48 -9.05
CA ARG A 107 13.06 7.79 -7.94
C ARG A 107 12.54 6.41 -8.34
N ALA A 108 11.91 6.30 -9.51
CA ALA A 108 11.43 5.03 -10.02
C ALA A 108 12.55 4.01 -10.22
N ARG A 109 13.69 4.40 -10.81
CA ARG A 109 14.85 3.50 -11.00
C ARG A 109 15.46 3.04 -9.69
N GLN A 110 15.60 3.92 -8.70
CA GLN A 110 16.06 3.54 -7.35
C GLN A 110 15.15 2.47 -6.73
N LEU A 111 13.83 2.63 -6.87
CA LEU A 111 12.88 1.65 -6.36
C LEU A 111 12.92 0.34 -7.14
N LEU A 112 13.07 0.38 -8.47
CA LEU A 112 13.24 -0.82 -9.28
C LEU A 112 14.53 -1.57 -8.93
N GLU A 113 15.61 -0.87 -8.66
CA GLU A 113 16.86 -1.46 -8.19
C GLU A 113 16.65 -2.14 -6.82
N LYS A 114 16.02 -1.45 -5.88
CA LYS A 114 15.65 -2.01 -4.56
C LYS A 114 14.80 -3.27 -4.69
N MET A 115 13.91 -3.34 -5.68
CA MET A 115 13.05 -4.51 -5.95
C MET A 115 13.73 -5.60 -6.80
N GLY A 116 14.98 -5.41 -7.23
CA GLY A 116 15.69 -6.33 -8.10
C GLY A 116 15.07 -6.42 -9.52
N LEU A 117 14.58 -5.29 -10.05
CA LEU A 117 13.85 -5.19 -11.32
C LEU A 117 14.45 -4.12 -12.26
N SER A 118 15.73 -3.78 -12.12
CA SER A 118 16.38 -2.74 -12.93
C SER A 118 16.35 -3.06 -14.43
N ASP A 119 16.38 -4.34 -14.79
CA ASP A 119 16.32 -4.84 -16.18
C ASP A 119 14.90 -4.82 -16.77
N LYS A 120 13.88 -4.51 -15.98
CA LYS A 120 12.45 -4.56 -16.34
C LYS A 120 11.81 -3.20 -16.57
N GLU A 121 12.54 -2.08 -16.55
CA GLU A 121 11.92 -0.74 -16.64
C GLU A 121 11.08 -0.53 -17.90
N GLY A 122 11.48 -1.14 -19.02
CA GLY A 122 10.76 -1.08 -20.30
C GLY A 122 9.67 -2.14 -20.49
N ALA A 123 9.65 -3.19 -19.66
CA ALA A 123 8.68 -4.29 -19.76
C ALA A 123 7.25 -3.84 -19.43
N TYR A 124 6.28 -4.59 -19.91
CA TYR A 124 4.86 -4.41 -19.61
C TYR A 124 4.39 -5.47 -18.60
N PRO A 125 3.29 -5.22 -17.85
CA PRO A 125 2.79 -6.15 -16.86
C PRO A 125 2.60 -7.58 -17.36
N CYS A 126 2.16 -7.77 -18.60
CA CYS A 126 1.97 -9.10 -19.21
C CYS A 126 3.27 -9.87 -19.45
N GLU A 127 4.43 -9.21 -19.40
CA GLU A 127 5.75 -9.81 -19.58
C GLU A 127 6.42 -10.17 -18.24
N LEU A 128 5.72 -9.94 -17.11
CA LEU A 128 6.22 -10.15 -15.76
C LEU A 128 5.57 -11.36 -15.09
N SER A 129 6.33 -12.08 -14.27
CA SER A 129 5.76 -13.07 -13.35
C SER A 129 4.88 -12.38 -12.28
N GLY A 130 4.00 -13.14 -11.62
CA GLY A 130 3.16 -12.60 -10.54
C GLY A 130 3.97 -11.92 -9.43
N GLY A 131 5.07 -12.53 -8.98
CA GLY A 131 5.97 -11.94 -7.99
C GLY A 131 6.64 -10.64 -8.48
N GLN A 132 7.03 -10.58 -9.76
CA GLN A 132 7.56 -9.36 -10.36
C GLN A 132 6.48 -8.26 -10.43
N GLN A 133 5.25 -8.59 -10.83
CA GLN A 133 4.13 -7.65 -10.84
C GLN A 133 3.85 -7.09 -9.45
N GLN A 134 3.87 -7.94 -8.42
CA GLN A 134 3.66 -7.50 -7.03
C GLN A 134 4.79 -6.58 -6.54
N ARG A 135 6.05 -6.90 -6.85
CA ARG A 135 7.18 -6.00 -6.54
C ARG A 135 7.06 -4.65 -7.25
N VAL A 136 6.59 -4.62 -8.49
CA VAL A 136 6.28 -3.36 -9.20
C VAL A 136 5.13 -2.60 -8.50
N ALA A 137 4.09 -3.28 -8.03
CA ALA A 137 2.99 -2.66 -7.30
C ALA A 137 3.46 -2.04 -5.97
N ILE A 138 4.34 -2.72 -5.23
CA ILE A 138 4.98 -2.21 -4.01
C ILE A 138 5.84 -0.98 -4.36
N ALA A 139 6.70 -1.08 -5.38
CA ALA A 139 7.54 0.03 -5.82
C ALA A 139 6.70 1.25 -6.24
N ARG A 140 5.57 1.06 -6.92
CA ARG A 140 4.64 2.12 -7.30
C ARG A 140 4.04 2.82 -6.08
N ALA A 141 3.64 2.06 -5.06
CA ALA A 141 3.14 2.63 -3.81
C ALA A 141 4.23 3.45 -3.09
N LEU A 142 5.46 2.92 -3.01
CA LEU A 142 6.61 3.61 -2.41
C LEU A 142 7.05 4.85 -3.20
N ALA A 143 6.81 4.90 -4.51
CA ALA A 143 7.17 6.03 -5.36
C ALA A 143 6.43 7.33 -4.99
N MET A 144 5.33 7.21 -4.27
CA MET A 144 4.55 8.35 -3.76
C MET A 144 5.08 8.89 -2.43
N ASP A 145 6.16 8.30 -1.87
CA ASP A 145 6.75 8.59 -0.55
C ASP A 145 5.70 8.63 0.58
N PRO A 146 4.91 7.56 0.75
CA PRO A 146 3.84 7.51 1.75
C PRO A 146 4.42 7.45 3.17
N GLU A 147 3.64 7.95 4.14
CA GLU A 147 3.94 7.82 5.57
C GLU A 147 3.54 6.44 6.12
N ILE A 148 2.56 5.78 5.48
CA ILE A 148 2.06 4.44 5.83
C ILE A 148 1.75 3.63 4.57
N LEU A 149 2.07 2.34 4.60
CA LEU A 149 1.68 1.38 3.57
C LEU A 149 0.60 0.43 4.08
N PHE A 150 -0.45 0.30 3.29
CA PHE A 150 -1.48 -0.72 3.47
C PHE A 150 -1.24 -1.89 2.51
N PHE A 151 -1.32 -3.11 3.02
CA PHE A 151 -1.24 -4.34 2.23
C PHE A 151 -2.52 -5.15 2.40
N ASP A 152 -3.29 -5.33 1.32
CA ASP A 152 -4.49 -6.16 1.28
C ASP A 152 -4.14 -7.54 0.70
N GLU A 153 -3.76 -8.50 1.55
CA GLU A 153 -3.39 -9.86 1.19
C GLU A 153 -2.33 -9.94 0.08
N PRO A 154 -1.12 -9.38 0.27
CA PRO A 154 -0.15 -9.15 -0.80
C PRO A 154 0.40 -10.42 -1.46
N THR A 155 0.17 -11.59 -0.90
CA THR A 155 0.67 -12.88 -1.38
C THR A 155 -0.41 -13.81 -1.93
N SER A 156 -1.68 -13.52 -1.70
CA SER A 156 -2.78 -14.45 -1.99
C SER A 156 -3.01 -14.74 -3.48
N ALA A 157 -2.53 -13.87 -4.38
CA ALA A 157 -2.57 -14.07 -5.83
C ALA A 157 -1.28 -14.70 -6.40
N LEU A 158 -0.38 -15.18 -5.54
CA LEU A 158 0.92 -15.72 -5.92
C LEU A 158 1.00 -17.22 -5.67
N ASP A 159 1.81 -17.88 -6.48
CA ASP A 159 2.23 -19.25 -6.21
C ASP A 159 3.09 -19.29 -4.92
N PRO A 160 3.04 -20.40 -4.15
CA PRO A 160 3.79 -20.54 -2.90
C PRO A 160 5.29 -20.26 -3.02
N GLU A 161 5.89 -20.60 -4.17
CA GLU A 161 7.31 -20.38 -4.44
C GLU A 161 7.66 -18.87 -4.51
N LEU A 162 6.73 -18.03 -5.00
CA LEU A 162 6.91 -16.59 -5.15
C LEU A 162 6.51 -15.80 -3.89
N THR A 163 5.73 -16.41 -3.00
CA THR A 163 5.29 -15.81 -1.74
C THR A 163 6.49 -15.37 -0.89
N GLY A 164 7.52 -16.21 -0.77
CA GLY A 164 8.71 -15.92 0.02
C GLY A 164 9.46 -14.66 -0.41
N GLU A 165 9.50 -14.36 -1.71
CA GLU A 165 10.14 -13.14 -2.23
C GLU A 165 9.41 -11.87 -1.78
N ILE A 166 8.08 -11.90 -1.81
CA ILE A 166 7.26 -10.72 -1.41
C ILE A 166 7.31 -10.52 0.11
N LEU A 167 7.25 -11.61 0.88
CA LEU A 167 7.38 -11.53 2.33
C LEU A 167 8.75 -11.00 2.75
N LYS A 168 9.81 -11.33 2.00
CA LYS A 168 11.14 -10.74 2.21
C LYS A 168 11.14 -9.23 1.96
N VAL A 169 10.56 -8.77 0.85
CA VAL A 169 10.46 -7.33 0.55
C VAL A 169 9.72 -6.59 1.68
N ILE A 170 8.62 -7.15 2.20
CA ILE A 170 7.86 -6.50 3.28
C ILE A 170 8.69 -6.50 4.59
N ARG A 171 9.45 -7.56 4.86
CA ARG A 171 10.37 -7.61 6.01
C ARG A 171 11.45 -6.54 5.91
N ASP A 172 12.08 -6.41 4.74
CA ASP A 172 13.11 -5.39 4.49
C ASP A 172 12.54 -3.97 4.71
N LEU A 173 11.28 -3.73 4.35
CA LEU A 173 10.59 -2.46 4.63
C LEU A 173 10.31 -2.25 6.12
N ALA A 174 9.99 -3.32 6.87
CA ALA A 174 9.81 -3.25 8.32
C ALA A 174 11.13 -2.91 9.03
N GLU A 175 12.24 -3.50 8.61
CA GLU A 175 13.60 -3.19 9.12
C GLU A 175 14.00 -1.73 8.85
N GLU A 176 13.47 -1.13 7.79
CA GLU A 176 13.63 0.31 7.47
C GLU A 176 12.65 1.21 8.26
N HIS A 177 11.92 0.66 9.23
CA HIS A 177 10.92 1.38 10.03
C HIS A 177 9.78 2.01 9.20
N MET A 178 9.40 1.38 8.07
CA MET A 178 8.20 1.77 7.35
C MET A 178 6.96 1.41 8.17
N THR A 179 6.09 2.40 8.39
CA THR A 179 4.79 2.17 9.04
C THR A 179 3.91 1.34 8.12
N MET A 180 3.37 0.20 8.61
CA MET A 180 2.58 -0.69 7.76
C MET A 180 1.36 -1.26 8.48
N VAL A 181 0.28 -1.43 7.73
CA VAL A 181 -0.85 -2.29 8.12
C VAL A 181 -1.01 -3.38 7.08
N ILE A 182 -0.94 -4.63 7.52
CA ILE A 182 -0.90 -5.79 6.64
C ILE A 182 -2.07 -6.71 6.96
N VAL A 183 -3.00 -6.86 6.01
CA VAL A 183 -3.99 -7.94 6.04
C VAL A 183 -3.34 -9.18 5.43
N THR A 184 -3.22 -10.26 6.20
CA THR A 184 -2.57 -11.48 5.72
C THR A 184 -3.17 -12.74 6.34
N HIS A 185 -3.00 -13.86 5.64
CA HIS A 185 -3.25 -15.21 6.15
C HIS A 185 -1.96 -15.94 6.52
N GLU A 186 -0.79 -15.35 6.27
CA GLU A 186 0.53 -15.89 6.57
C GLU A 186 0.90 -15.69 8.05
N MET A 187 0.41 -16.59 8.91
CA MET A 187 0.54 -16.47 10.38
C MET A 187 1.98 -16.44 10.87
N SER A 188 2.87 -17.22 10.25
CA SER A 188 4.29 -17.25 10.60
C SER A 188 4.95 -15.91 10.28
N PHE A 189 4.68 -15.38 9.10
CA PHE A 189 5.18 -14.08 8.66
C PHE A 189 4.67 -12.95 9.57
N ALA A 190 3.36 -12.94 9.88
CA ALA A 190 2.79 -11.93 10.76
C ALA A 190 3.49 -11.90 12.13
N LYS A 191 3.78 -13.09 12.71
CA LYS A 191 4.52 -13.20 13.99
C LYS A 191 5.96 -12.72 13.92
N ASP A 192 6.59 -12.87 12.75
CA ASP A 192 8.01 -12.53 12.58
C ASP A 192 8.23 -11.03 12.32
N VAL A 193 7.22 -10.34 11.78
CA VAL A 193 7.38 -8.97 11.25
C VAL A 193 6.51 -7.94 11.95
N ALA A 194 5.35 -8.34 12.48
CA ALA A 194 4.44 -7.42 13.12
C ALA A 194 4.82 -7.16 14.59
N ASP A 195 4.70 -5.91 14.98
CA ASP A 195 4.82 -5.49 16.37
C ASP A 195 3.54 -5.85 17.15
N ARG A 196 2.40 -5.90 16.42
CA ARG A 196 1.09 -6.18 17.00
C ARG A 196 0.13 -6.79 15.97
#